data_9d5d878fea05a8104fc03dd6a608052e
#
_entry.id   9d5d878fea05a8104fc03dd6a608052e
#
_cell.length_a   1.000
_cell.length_b   1.000
_cell.length_c   1.000
_cell.angle_alpha   90.00
_cell.angle_beta   90.00
_cell.angle_gamma   90.00
#
_symmetry.space_group_name_H-M   'P 1'
#
loop_
_entity.id
_entity.type
_entity.pdbx_description
1 polymer ?
#
loop_
_entity_poly.entity_id
_entity_poly.type
_entity_poly.pdbx_seq_one_letter_code
_entity_poly.pdbx_strand_id
1 'polypeptide(L)'
;MSKRLEAEVWSLDNCAGCGLCVAACSKQVLEWEPGTLHPVLQKRTKLLGLSRTPLDSCSFCTQLCVESCPRLERWAEMEPRLVTAARARGPVFSGAPNDVIRAILAAGRSSGLLDGVVMLDLDPWTLQPVARVVTTVEQIVETMGPQYLWAPVFDALNEAVFTHHMQNVAVVGTPCAAQAIRKLRQSTNPRLRPYQESIRLSIAIFCTGIYKPEMIEEVLVKRMNVSRDQVKRIKAHDLLEVAEGLGNFLAG
;
A
#
# COMPACT_ATOMS: atom_id res chain seq x y z
N MET A 1 9.16 8.06 20.71
CA MET A 1 9.52 7.66 19.34
C MET A 1 10.34 6.41 19.43
N SER A 2 10.14 5.48 18.53
CA SER A 2 11.04 4.33 18.48
C SER A 2 12.38 4.80 17.92
N LYS A 3 13.33 5.00 18.82
CA LYS A 3 14.71 5.38 18.46
C LYS A 3 15.31 4.42 17.43
N ARG A 4 14.83 3.17 17.43
CA ARG A 4 15.30 2.13 16.53
C ARG A 4 14.83 2.37 15.10
N LEU A 5 13.54 2.70 14.88
CA LEU A 5 13.05 3.05 13.54
C LEU A 5 13.72 4.30 12.98
N GLU A 6 13.91 5.30 13.83
CA GLU A 6 14.63 6.52 13.44
C GLU A 6 16.05 6.19 12.97
N ALA A 7 16.82 5.48 13.81
CA ALA A 7 18.25 5.25 13.55
C ALA A 7 18.50 4.23 12.42
N GLU A 8 17.69 3.17 12.32
CA GLU A 8 17.97 2.03 11.41
C GLU A 8 17.17 2.08 10.11
N VAL A 9 16.10 2.91 10.04
CA VAL A 9 15.21 2.93 8.87
C VAL A 9 15.05 4.33 8.29
N TRP A 10 14.60 5.30 9.10
CA TRP A 10 14.21 6.60 8.58
C TRP A 10 15.39 7.51 8.27
N SER A 11 16.38 7.62 9.20
CA SER A 11 17.60 8.41 8.97
C SER A 11 18.51 7.84 7.88
N LEU A 12 18.26 6.59 7.46
CA LEU A 12 19.00 5.93 6.37
C LEU A 12 18.23 5.88 5.05
N ASP A 13 17.11 6.58 4.95
CA ASP A 13 16.21 6.54 3.79
C ASP A 13 15.82 5.12 3.34
N ASN A 14 15.77 4.17 4.28
CA ASN A 14 15.51 2.76 4.03
C ASN A 14 14.03 2.39 4.22
N CYS A 15 13.14 3.37 4.36
CA CYS A 15 11.73 3.11 4.54
C CYS A 15 11.09 2.56 3.25
N ALA A 16 10.35 1.47 3.37
CA ALA A 16 9.62 0.88 2.25
C ALA A 16 8.30 1.61 1.92
N GLY A 17 7.87 2.56 2.74
CA GLY A 17 6.61 3.28 2.56
C GLY A 17 5.34 2.43 2.67
N CYS A 18 5.41 1.21 3.21
CA CYS A 18 4.27 0.29 3.20
C CYS A 18 3.09 0.70 4.09
N GLY A 19 3.32 1.49 5.16
CA GLY A 19 2.27 2.00 6.04
C GLY A 19 1.93 1.11 7.25
N LEU A 20 2.44 -0.11 7.35
CA LEU A 20 2.03 -1.02 8.43
C LEU A 20 2.36 -0.50 9.84
N CYS A 21 3.45 0.24 10.00
CA CYS A 21 3.81 0.86 11.28
C CYS A 21 2.82 1.96 11.70
N VAL A 22 2.21 2.65 10.73
CA VAL A 22 1.15 3.64 10.97
C VAL A 22 -0.15 2.92 11.34
N ALA A 23 -0.57 1.94 10.54
CA ALA A 23 -1.75 1.13 10.81
C ALA A 23 -1.69 0.45 12.19
N ALA A 24 -0.54 -0.13 12.56
CA ALA A 24 -0.33 -0.79 13.83
C ALA A 24 -0.11 0.16 15.02
N CYS A 25 -0.03 1.47 14.81
CA CYS A 25 0.24 2.42 15.87
C CYS A 25 -0.95 2.55 16.83
N SER A 26 -0.94 1.81 17.95
CA SER A 26 -2.02 1.80 18.94
C SER A 26 -2.28 3.17 19.59
N LYS A 27 -1.38 4.11 19.43
CA LYS A 27 -1.51 5.49 19.93
C LYS A 27 -1.90 6.48 18.85
N GLN A 28 -1.93 6.04 17.58
CA GLN A 28 -2.28 6.87 16.41
C GLN A 28 -1.47 8.17 16.35
N VAL A 29 -0.19 8.11 16.70
CA VAL A 29 0.71 9.27 16.70
C VAL A 29 1.66 9.30 15.51
N LEU A 30 1.60 8.29 14.64
CA LEU A 30 2.31 8.25 13.37
C LEU A 30 1.37 8.65 12.25
N GLU A 31 1.82 9.54 11.39
CA GLU A 31 1.08 9.99 10.20
C GLU A 31 2.01 10.19 9.02
N TRP A 32 1.44 10.27 7.82
CA TRP A 32 2.15 10.64 6.61
C TRP A 32 2.09 12.16 6.42
N GLU A 33 3.23 12.78 6.22
CA GLU A 33 3.32 14.20 5.86
C GLU A 33 3.72 14.28 4.37
N PRO A 34 3.04 15.12 3.56
CA PRO A 34 3.40 15.30 2.15
C PRO A 34 4.88 15.62 1.97
N GLY A 35 5.51 14.98 0.99
CA GLY A 35 6.94 15.15 0.69
C GLY A 35 7.89 14.32 1.57
N THR A 36 7.40 13.57 2.56
CA THR A 36 8.22 12.63 3.34
C THR A 36 8.14 11.21 2.77
N LEU A 37 9.24 10.48 2.86
CA LEU A 37 9.31 9.07 2.43
C LEU A 37 9.16 8.07 3.58
N HIS A 38 8.87 8.57 4.78
CA HIS A 38 8.62 7.79 5.97
C HIS A 38 7.58 8.49 6.85
N PRO A 39 6.89 7.77 7.74
CA PRO A 39 5.95 8.40 8.66
C PRO A 39 6.65 9.35 9.62
N VAL A 40 5.93 10.36 10.01
CA VAL A 40 6.37 11.34 11.01
C VAL A 40 5.50 11.25 12.25
N LEU A 41 5.98 11.81 13.37
CA LEU A 41 5.15 12.00 14.55
C LEU A 41 4.24 13.21 14.35
N GLN A 42 2.97 13.05 14.67
CA GLN A 42 2.00 14.15 14.66
C GLN A 42 2.51 15.36 15.46
N LYS A 43 2.43 16.52 14.86
CA LYS A 43 2.71 17.78 15.53
C LYS A 43 1.54 18.07 16.46
N ARG A 44 1.75 18.00 17.79
CA ARG A 44 0.84 18.40 18.87
C ARG A 44 -0.66 18.39 18.55
N THR A 45 -1.38 17.39 18.99
CA THR A 45 -2.84 17.43 19.07
C THR A 45 -3.28 18.14 20.34
N LYS A 46 -3.96 19.28 20.21
CA LYS A 46 -4.74 19.87 21.31
C LYS A 46 -6.07 19.12 21.41
N LEU A 47 -6.16 18.14 22.27
CA LEU A 47 -7.43 17.53 22.61
C LEU A 47 -7.88 18.08 23.97
N LEU A 48 -9.04 18.72 24.03
CA LEU A 48 -9.64 19.24 25.27
C LEU A 48 -8.75 20.17 26.10
N GLY A 49 -7.96 21.04 25.45
CA GLY A 49 -7.12 22.01 26.15
C GLY A 49 -5.84 21.46 26.77
N LEU A 50 -5.64 20.14 26.75
CA LEU A 50 -4.43 19.46 27.23
C LEU A 50 -3.48 19.23 26.08
N SER A 51 -2.32 19.88 26.12
CA SER A 51 -1.23 19.64 25.16
C SER A 51 -0.49 18.36 25.53
N ARG A 52 -0.87 17.23 24.92
CA ARG A 52 -0.02 16.01 24.99
C ARG A 52 0.99 16.05 23.86
N THR A 53 2.26 15.91 24.18
CA THR A 53 3.28 15.73 23.18
C THR A 53 3.24 14.28 22.68
N PRO A 54 3.36 14.01 21.38
CA PRO A 54 3.43 12.63 20.85
C PRO A 54 4.54 11.80 21.48
N LEU A 55 5.64 12.43 21.89
CA LEU A 55 6.76 11.80 22.60
C LEU A 55 6.33 11.10 23.90
N ASP A 56 5.43 11.73 24.67
CA ASP A 56 4.93 11.14 25.93
C ASP A 56 4.09 9.89 25.65
N SER A 57 3.37 9.86 24.53
CA SER A 57 2.57 8.72 24.10
C SER A 57 3.41 7.51 23.69
N CYS A 58 4.62 7.72 23.16
CA CYS A 58 5.56 6.66 22.78
C CYS A 58 6.32 6.06 23.96
N SER A 59 6.45 6.79 25.07
CA SER A 59 7.26 6.36 26.23
C SER A 59 6.74 5.08 26.90
N PHE A 60 5.42 4.86 26.83
CA PHE A 60 4.75 3.68 27.39
C PHE A 60 4.12 2.78 26.31
N CYS A 61 4.62 2.87 25.09
CA CYS A 61 4.12 2.09 23.95
C CYS A 61 4.83 0.75 23.86
N THR A 62 4.08 -0.29 23.44
CA THR A 62 4.63 -1.63 23.14
C THR A 62 5.43 -1.70 21.85
N GLN A 63 5.68 -0.57 21.20
CA GLN A 63 6.49 -0.43 19.97
C GLN A 63 6.03 -1.32 18.80
N LEU A 64 4.70 -1.45 18.59
CA LEU A 64 4.14 -2.23 17.49
C LEU A 64 4.68 -1.80 16.12
N CYS A 65 5.01 -0.52 15.95
CA CYS A 65 5.65 0.01 14.77
C CYS A 65 7.03 -0.62 14.47
N VAL A 66 7.78 -1.00 15.49
CA VAL A 66 9.07 -1.73 15.36
C VAL A 66 8.82 -3.17 15.00
N GLU A 67 7.88 -3.82 15.70
CA GLU A 67 7.53 -5.22 15.45
C GLU A 67 6.95 -5.44 14.04
N SER A 68 6.28 -4.45 13.47
CA SER A 68 5.68 -4.54 12.14
C SER A 68 6.58 -4.07 10.99
N CYS A 69 7.72 -3.43 11.28
CA CYS A 69 8.58 -2.87 10.24
C CYS A 69 9.44 -3.95 9.54
N PRO A 70 9.26 -4.19 8.24
CA PRO A 70 10.03 -5.22 7.52
C PRO A 70 11.49 -4.85 7.32
N ARG A 71 11.85 -3.57 7.43
CA ARG A 71 13.21 -3.07 7.18
C ARG A 71 14.18 -3.27 8.36
N LEU A 72 13.67 -3.68 9.51
CA LEU A 72 14.49 -4.00 10.68
C LEU A 72 15.03 -5.43 10.67
N GLU A 73 14.73 -6.20 9.66
CA GLU A 73 15.19 -7.59 9.52
C GLU A 73 15.81 -7.84 8.15
N ARG A 74 16.78 -8.75 8.12
CA ARG A 74 17.29 -9.32 6.87
C ARG A 74 16.44 -10.53 6.52
N TRP A 75 15.92 -10.54 5.30
CA TRP A 75 15.09 -11.62 4.79
C TRP A 75 15.97 -12.62 4.05
N ALA A 76 15.87 -13.87 4.44
CA ALA A 76 16.46 -14.97 3.66
C ALA A 76 15.68 -15.14 2.35
N GLU A 77 16.38 -15.49 1.30
CA GLU A 77 15.77 -15.92 0.06
C GLU A 77 14.86 -17.13 0.31
N MET A 78 13.76 -17.19 -0.41
CA MET A 78 12.81 -18.29 -0.32
C MET A 78 12.65 -18.92 -1.69
N GLU A 79 12.82 -20.23 -1.73
CA GLU A 79 12.49 -21.01 -2.91
C GLU A 79 10.97 -21.02 -3.13
N PRO A 80 10.49 -20.74 -4.36
CA PRO A 80 9.08 -20.83 -4.66
C PRO A 80 8.63 -22.29 -4.60
N ARG A 81 7.49 -22.54 -3.96
CA ARG A 81 6.91 -23.90 -3.91
C ARG A 81 6.27 -24.32 -5.23
N LEU A 82 5.82 -23.39 -6.01
CA LEU A 82 5.19 -23.59 -7.31
C LEU A 82 5.51 -22.40 -8.20
N VAL A 83 5.90 -22.70 -9.43
CA VAL A 83 6.03 -21.69 -10.50
C VAL A 83 5.11 -22.11 -11.64
N THR A 84 4.26 -21.19 -12.10
CA THR A 84 3.31 -21.46 -13.16
C THR A 84 3.09 -20.21 -14.02
N ALA A 85 2.70 -20.44 -15.28
CA ALA A 85 2.22 -19.39 -16.17
C ALA A 85 0.69 -19.39 -16.16
N ALA A 86 0.09 -18.20 -16.09
CA ALA A 86 -1.35 -18.04 -16.08
C ALA A 86 -1.79 -16.87 -16.96
N ARG A 87 -2.99 -16.99 -17.51
CA ARG A 87 -3.65 -15.93 -18.25
C ARG A 87 -5.12 -15.85 -17.82
N ALA A 88 -5.59 -14.66 -17.49
CA ALA A 88 -6.99 -14.44 -17.22
C ALA A 88 -7.83 -14.59 -18.50
N ARG A 89 -9.00 -15.24 -18.38
CA ARG A 89 -9.98 -15.40 -19.45
C ARG A 89 -11.31 -14.86 -18.99
N GLY A 90 -12.05 -14.24 -19.90
CA GLY A 90 -13.37 -13.69 -19.64
C GLY A 90 -13.58 -12.37 -20.35
N PRO A 91 -14.83 -11.90 -20.49
CA PRO A 91 -15.17 -10.73 -21.28
C PRO A 91 -14.62 -9.42 -20.70
N VAL A 92 -14.31 -9.40 -19.40
CA VAL A 92 -13.80 -8.21 -18.68
C VAL A 92 -12.27 -8.15 -18.59
N PHE A 93 -11.56 -9.19 -19.08
CA PHE A 93 -10.11 -9.27 -19.02
C PHE A 93 -9.48 -9.11 -20.41
N SER A 94 -8.59 -8.15 -20.54
CA SER A 94 -7.88 -7.84 -21.79
C SER A 94 -6.71 -8.79 -22.07
N GLY A 95 -6.31 -9.57 -21.06
CA GLY A 95 -5.11 -10.40 -21.07
C GLY A 95 -3.85 -9.66 -20.61
N ALA A 96 -4.02 -8.47 -20.04
CA ALA A 96 -2.93 -7.72 -19.41
C ALA A 96 -2.39 -8.47 -18.17
N PRO A 97 -1.11 -8.29 -17.78
CA PRO A 97 -0.53 -8.97 -16.63
C PRO A 97 -1.33 -8.80 -15.32
N ASN A 98 -1.88 -7.61 -15.09
CA ASN A 98 -2.70 -7.34 -13.90
C ASN A 98 -4.05 -8.05 -13.89
N ASP A 99 -4.53 -8.51 -15.04
CA ASP A 99 -5.81 -9.23 -15.13
C ASP A 99 -5.77 -10.57 -14.41
N VAL A 100 -4.61 -11.21 -14.29
CA VAL A 100 -4.46 -12.45 -13.51
C VAL A 100 -4.73 -12.17 -12.04
N ILE A 101 -4.22 -11.06 -11.50
CA ILE A 101 -4.46 -10.64 -10.12
C ILE A 101 -5.94 -10.33 -9.92
N ARG A 102 -6.54 -9.54 -10.81
CA ARG A 102 -7.96 -9.22 -10.76
C ARG A 102 -8.84 -10.46 -10.82
N ALA A 103 -8.50 -11.42 -11.68
CA ALA A 103 -9.24 -12.68 -11.81
C ALA A 103 -9.17 -13.51 -10.52
N ILE A 104 -8.01 -13.62 -9.88
CA ILE A 104 -7.83 -14.31 -8.59
C ILE A 104 -8.68 -13.63 -7.50
N LEU A 105 -8.62 -12.31 -7.41
CA LEU A 105 -9.35 -11.53 -6.41
C LEU A 105 -10.86 -11.60 -6.64
N ALA A 106 -11.30 -11.45 -7.89
CA ALA A 106 -12.72 -11.54 -8.26
C ALA A 106 -13.28 -12.94 -7.97
N ALA A 107 -12.53 -14.00 -8.29
CA ALA A 107 -12.92 -15.36 -7.96
C ALA A 107 -12.99 -15.58 -6.44
N GLY A 108 -11.99 -15.10 -5.69
CA GLY A 108 -11.99 -15.17 -4.24
C GLY A 108 -13.18 -14.44 -3.60
N ARG A 109 -13.53 -13.27 -4.15
CA ARG A 109 -14.70 -12.48 -3.69
C ARG A 109 -16.03 -13.16 -4.04
N SER A 110 -16.17 -13.63 -5.27
CA SER A 110 -17.41 -14.30 -5.75
C SER A 110 -17.67 -15.62 -5.02
N SER A 111 -16.62 -16.35 -4.62
CA SER A 111 -16.74 -17.61 -3.89
C SER A 111 -16.92 -17.45 -2.37
N GLY A 112 -16.90 -16.22 -1.85
CA GLY A 112 -16.96 -15.96 -0.42
C GLY A 112 -15.68 -16.29 0.35
N LEU A 113 -14.58 -16.57 -0.32
CA LEU A 113 -13.27 -16.79 0.30
C LEU A 113 -12.61 -15.49 0.77
N LEU A 114 -13.03 -14.36 0.20
CA LEU A 114 -12.56 -13.02 0.56
C LEU A 114 -13.75 -12.11 0.90
N ASP A 115 -13.61 -11.36 1.98
CA ASP A 115 -14.57 -10.31 2.37
C ASP A 115 -14.29 -9.01 1.61
N GLY A 116 -13.03 -8.74 1.31
CA GLY A 116 -12.59 -7.58 0.56
C GLY A 116 -11.10 -7.61 0.26
N VAL A 117 -10.65 -6.56 -0.41
CA VAL A 117 -9.28 -6.39 -0.87
C VAL A 117 -8.76 -5.03 -0.44
N VAL A 118 -7.58 -5.00 0.15
CA VAL A 118 -6.80 -3.78 0.37
C VAL A 118 -5.79 -3.66 -0.75
N MET A 119 -5.88 -2.60 -1.53
CA MET A 119 -5.00 -2.35 -2.66
C MET A 119 -4.85 -0.86 -2.94
N LEU A 120 -3.86 -0.52 -3.75
CA LEU A 120 -3.68 0.85 -4.22
C LEU A 120 -4.56 1.12 -5.44
N ASP A 121 -5.11 2.30 -5.47
CA ASP A 121 -5.83 2.89 -6.60
C ASP A 121 -5.27 4.28 -6.88
N LEU A 122 -5.58 4.84 -8.02
CA LEU A 122 -5.22 6.21 -8.34
C LEU A 122 -6.43 7.11 -8.08
N ASP A 123 -6.25 8.13 -7.26
CA ASP A 123 -7.28 9.14 -7.08
C ASP A 123 -7.43 9.94 -8.39
N PRO A 124 -8.62 9.98 -9.00
CA PRO A 124 -8.81 10.56 -10.33
C PRO A 124 -8.61 12.07 -10.39
N TRP A 125 -8.70 12.76 -9.25
CA TRP A 125 -8.57 14.21 -9.18
C TRP A 125 -7.15 14.66 -8.91
N THR A 126 -6.50 13.98 -7.99
CA THR A 126 -5.14 14.33 -7.56
C THR A 126 -4.07 13.57 -8.30
N LEU A 127 -4.43 12.46 -8.97
CA LEU A 127 -3.52 11.49 -9.57
C LEU A 127 -2.52 10.90 -8.56
N GLN A 128 -2.89 10.95 -7.28
CA GLN A 128 -2.09 10.37 -6.20
C GLN A 128 -2.52 8.93 -5.94
N PRO A 129 -1.60 8.03 -5.66
CA PRO A 129 -1.94 6.68 -5.26
C PRO A 129 -2.53 6.70 -3.85
N VAL A 130 -3.67 6.06 -3.68
CA VAL A 130 -4.40 5.95 -2.41
C VAL A 130 -4.69 4.49 -2.10
N ALA A 131 -4.57 4.12 -0.83
CA ALA A 131 -5.01 2.81 -0.38
C ALA A 131 -6.54 2.79 -0.26
N ARG A 132 -7.17 1.73 -0.76
CA ARG A 132 -8.63 1.56 -0.70
C ARG A 132 -8.99 0.16 -0.23
N VAL A 133 -10.15 0.08 0.44
CA VAL A 133 -10.84 -1.18 0.69
C VAL A 133 -11.85 -1.39 -0.44
N VAL A 134 -11.69 -2.48 -1.18
CA VAL A 134 -12.53 -2.86 -2.32
C VAL A 134 -13.36 -4.06 -1.93
N THR A 135 -14.68 -3.98 -2.08
CA THR A 135 -15.61 -4.98 -1.53
C THR A 135 -16.45 -5.69 -2.58
N THR A 136 -16.49 -5.21 -3.82
CA THR A 136 -17.25 -5.81 -4.91
C THR A 136 -16.37 -6.28 -6.05
N VAL A 137 -16.88 -7.21 -6.86
CA VAL A 137 -16.17 -7.73 -8.03
C VAL A 137 -15.96 -6.64 -9.07
N GLU A 138 -16.96 -5.78 -9.25
CA GLU A 138 -16.93 -4.66 -10.18
C GLU A 138 -15.79 -3.70 -9.82
N GLN A 139 -15.72 -3.31 -8.55
CA GLN A 139 -14.64 -2.46 -8.05
C GLN A 139 -13.26 -3.12 -8.23
N ILE A 140 -13.13 -4.44 -8.00
CA ILE A 140 -11.87 -5.17 -8.21
C ILE A 140 -11.41 -5.10 -9.66
N VAL A 141 -12.35 -5.23 -10.60
CA VAL A 141 -12.06 -5.19 -12.04
C VAL A 141 -11.74 -3.78 -12.51
N GLU A 142 -12.44 -2.77 -11.98
CA GLU A 142 -12.28 -1.36 -12.35
C GLU A 142 -11.02 -0.72 -11.76
N THR A 143 -10.64 -1.11 -10.54
CA THR A 143 -9.47 -0.56 -9.85
C THR A 143 -8.22 -0.78 -10.70
N MET A 144 -7.46 0.28 -10.92
CA MET A 144 -6.28 0.24 -11.79
C MET A 144 -5.17 -0.69 -11.28
N GLY A 145 -5.27 -1.10 -10.02
CA GLY A 145 -4.29 -1.97 -9.37
C GLY A 145 -3.04 -1.21 -8.93
N PRO A 146 -2.04 -1.94 -8.44
CA PRO A 146 -0.85 -1.32 -7.89
C PRO A 146 -0.15 -0.47 -8.94
N GLN A 147 -0.04 0.77 -8.60
CA GLN A 147 0.76 1.74 -9.33
C GLN A 147 2.20 1.63 -8.81
N TYR A 148 3.17 1.80 -9.70
CA TYR A 148 4.59 1.89 -9.29
C TYR A 148 4.91 3.23 -8.61
N LEU A 149 3.92 3.83 -8.00
CA LEU A 149 4.03 5.05 -7.22
C LEU A 149 4.11 4.70 -5.74
N TRP A 150 4.92 5.45 -5.04
CA TRP A 150 5.09 5.30 -3.61
C TRP A 150 3.79 5.66 -2.86
N ALA A 151 3.27 4.71 -2.11
CA ALA A 151 2.09 4.91 -1.28
C ALA A 151 1.97 3.87 -0.17
N PRO A 152 1.40 4.24 0.98
CA PRO A 152 1.23 3.34 2.12
C PRO A 152 0.01 2.43 1.93
N VAL A 153 0.21 1.26 1.31
CA VAL A 153 -0.90 0.31 1.04
C VAL A 153 -1.66 -0.12 2.30
N PHE A 154 -1.02 -0.12 3.47
CA PHE A 154 -1.67 -0.50 4.72
C PHE A 154 -2.49 0.61 5.38
N ASP A 155 -2.57 1.82 4.82
CA ASP A 155 -3.43 2.87 5.36
C ASP A 155 -4.91 2.46 5.39
N ALA A 156 -5.36 1.69 4.39
CA ALA A 156 -6.72 1.15 4.36
C ALA A 156 -6.93 -0.11 5.23
N LEU A 157 -5.89 -0.66 5.85
CA LEU A 157 -6.02 -1.91 6.60
C LEU A 157 -6.87 -1.74 7.88
N ASN A 158 -6.75 -0.61 8.56
CA ASN A 158 -7.56 -0.32 9.74
C ASN A 158 -9.05 -0.22 9.40
N GLU A 159 -9.38 0.37 8.26
CA GLU A 159 -10.74 0.44 7.75
C GLU A 159 -11.29 -0.98 7.49
N ALA A 160 -10.54 -1.83 6.79
CA ALA A 160 -10.94 -3.21 6.52
C ALA A 160 -11.18 -4.01 7.81
N VAL A 161 -10.24 -3.94 8.76
CA VAL A 161 -10.26 -4.80 9.96
C VAL A 161 -11.22 -4.28 11.03
N PHE A 162 -11.21 -2.98 11.32
CA PHE A 162 -11.93 -2.41 12.48
C PHE A 162 -13.23 -1.70 12.12
N THR A 163 -13.35 -1.16 10.91
CA THR A 163 -14.59 -0.51 10.47
C THR A 163 -15.51 -1.50 9.78
N HIS A 164 -14.98 -2.29 8.85
CA HIS A 164 -15.76 -3.28 8.11
C HIS A 164 -15.76 -4.66 8.75
N HIS A 165 -14.99 -4.89 9.82
CA HIS A 165 -14.89 -6.15 10.55
C HIS A 165 -14.58 -7.36 9.65
N MET A 166 -13.78 -7.15 8.61
CA MET A 166 -13.42 -8.19 7.66
C MET A 166 -12.47 -9.21 8.28
N GLN A 167 -12.73 -10.50 8.02
CA GLN A 167 -11.93 -11.62 8.54
C GLN A 167 -11.10 -12.30 7.45
N ASN A 168 -11.40 -12.05 6.18
CA ASN A 168 -10.72 -12.65 5.04
C ASN A 168 -10.32 -11.57 4.02
N VAL A 169 -9.31 -10.80 4.36
CA VAL A 169 -8.82 -9.69 3.53
C VAL A 169 -7.69 -10.17 2.62
N ALA A 170 -7.76 -9.82 1.33
CA ALA A 170 -6.60 -9.88 0.46
C ALA A 170 -5.85 -8.55 0.51
N VAL A 171 -4.52 -8.60 0.51
CA VAL A 171 -3.68 -7.41 0.38
C VAL A 171 -2.83 -7.54 -0.88
N VAL A 172 -2.90 -6.54 -1.75
CA VAL A 172 -2.12 -6.47 -2.99
C VAL A 172 -1.13 -5.33 -2.87
N GLY A 173 0.15 -5.63 -3.05
CA GLY A 173 1.20 -4.62 -2.92
C GLY A 173 2.54 -5.06 -3.49
N THR A 174 3.56 -4.29 -3.20
CA THR A 174 4.95 -4.59 -3.56
C THR A 174 5.54 -5.69 -2.65
N PRO A 175 6.72 -6.25 -2.97
CA PRO A 175 7.38 -7.24 -2.12
C PRO A 175 7.61 -6.75 -0.67
N CYS A 176 7.81 -5.44 -0.49
CA CYS A 176 7.95 -4.85 0.85
C CYS A 176 6.68 -5.02 1.70
N ALA A 177 5.50 -4.90 1.09
CA ALA A 177 4.24 -5.14 1.78
C ALA A 177 4.09 -6.63 2.16
N ALA A 178 4.46 -7.55 1.27
CA ALA A 178 4.47 -8.98 1.58
C ALA A 178 5.45 -9.33 2.72
N GLN A 179 6.63 -8.72 2.75
CA GLN A 179 7.58 -8.85 3.85
C GLN A 179 7.00 -8.34 5.16
N ALA A 180 6.28 -7.20 5.13
CA ALA A 180 5.60 -6.66 6.30
C ALA A 180 4.52 -7.63 6.83
N ILE A 181 3.71 -8.23 5.95
CA ILE A 181 2.72 -9.26 6.33
C ILE A 181 3.41 -10.50 6.91
N ARG A 182 4.52 -10.94 6.32
CA ARG A 182 5.29 -12.07 6.84
C ARG A 182 5.77 -11.79 8.26
N LYS A 183 6.34 -10.62 8.48
CA LYS A 183 6.79 -10.20 9.81
C LYS A 183 5.62 -10.10 10.79
N LEU A 184 4.51 -9.51 10.37
CA LEU A 184 3.29 -9.44 11.13
C LEU A 184 2.86 -10.84 11.61
N ARG A 185 2.83 -11.84 10.71
CA ARG A 185 2.45 -13.22 11.02
C ARG A 185 3.40 -13.93 12.00
N GLN A 186 4.64 -13.49 12.11
CA GLN A 186 5.63 -14.03 13.05
C GLN A 186 5.56 -13.38 14.44
N SER A 187 4.90 -12.24 14.57
CA SER A 187 4.78 -11.55 15.85
C SER A 187 3.89 -12.33 16.81
N THR A 188 4.33 -12.42 18.06
CA THR A 188 3.55 -13.00 19.17
C THR A 188 2.74 -11.95 19.93
N ASN A 189 2.80 -10.70 19.52
CA ASN A 189 2.13 -9.60 20.20
C ASN A 189 0.61 -9.67 20.00
N PRO A 190 -0.19 -9.82 21.06
CA PRO A 190 -1.64 -9.99 20.95
C PRO A 190 -2.35 -8.79 20.30
N ARG A 191 -1.76 -7.61 20.33
CA ARG A 191 -2.33 -6.41 19.68
C ARG A 191 -2.22 -6.43 18.17
N LEU A 192 -1.34 -7.25 17.58
CA LEU A 192 -1.23 -7.46 16.16
C LEU A 192 -2.11 -8.60 15.63
N ARG A 193 -2.68 -9.41 16.57
CA ARG A 193 -3.53 -10.55 16.20
C ARG A 193 -4.71 -10.20 15.29
N PRO A 194 -5.47 -9.10 15.47
CA PRO A 194 -6.58 -8.77 14.58
C PRO A 194 -6.14 -8.67 13.10
N TYR A 195 -4.98 -8.10 12.85
CA TYR A 195 -4.43 -8.01 11.49
C TYR A 195 -3.94 -9.36 10.98
N GLN A 196 -3.30 -10.18 11.85
CA GLN A 196 -2.80 -11.51 11.50
C GLN A 196 -3.93 -12.43 11.06
N GLU A 197 -5.03 -12.42 11.80
CA GLU A 197 -6.21 -13.26 11.57
C GLU A 197 -7.01 -12.80 10.36
N SER A 198 -7.07 -11.49 10.11
CA SER A 198 -7.85 -10.93 9.00
C SER A 198 -7.17 -11.08 7.64
N ILE A 199 -5.84 -11.08 7.55
CA ILE A 199 -5.15 -11.16 6.25
C ILE A 199 -5.10 -12.61 5.77
N ARG A 200 -6.01 -12.97 4.86
CA ARG A 200 -6.13 -14.29 4.25
C ARG A 200 -5.14 -14.50 3.12
N LEU A 201 -5.01 -13.52 2.23
CA LEU A 201 -4.20 -13.60 1.01
C LEU A 201 -3.27 -12.39 0.91
N SER A 202 -2.03 -12.63 0.52
CA SER A 202 -1.06 -11.59 0.18
C SER A 202 -0.56 -11.82 -1.24
N ILE A 203 -0.76 -10.84 -2.11
CA ILE A 203 -0.25 -10.84 -3.48
C ILE A 203 0.85 -9.79 -3.57
N ALA A 204 2.07 -10.25 -3.85
CA ALA A 204 3.20 -9.38 -4.13
C ALA A 204 3.44 -9.25 -5.63
N ILE A 205 3.47 -8.03 -6.13
CA ILE A 205 3.80 -7.73 -7.52
C ILE A 205 5.29 -7.45 -7.60
N PHE A 206 5.97 -8.04 -8.55
CA PHE A 206 7.39 -7.77 -8.78
C PHE A 206 7.63 -6.27 -8.91
N CYS A 207 8.66 -5.80 -8.25
CA CYS A 207 8.98 -4.38 -8.16
C CYS A 207 10.49 -4.19 -8.35
N THR A 208 10.86 -3.45 -9.37
CA THR A 208 12.25 -3.00 -9.62
C THR A 208 12.53 -1.66 -8.95
N GLY A 209 11.49 -0.93 -8.59
CA GLY A 209 11.54 0.37 -7.93
C GLY A 209 10.15 1.00 -7.87
N ILE A 210 10.02 2.04 -7.08
CA ILE A 210 8.81 2.85 -6.96
C ILE A 210 9.18 4.33 -7.16
N TYR A 211 8.31 5.05 -7.82
CA TYR A 211 8.49 6.46 -8.11
C TYR A 211 7.79 7.31 -7.05
N LYS A 212 8.37 8.47 -6.76
CA LYS A 212 7.71 9.47 -5.92
C LYS A 212 6.47 10.02 -6.62
N PRO A 213 5.37 10.29 -5.91
CA PRO A 213 4.17 10.87 -6.50
C PRO A 213 4.40 12.20 -7.22
N GLU A 214 5.38 12.99 -6.78
CA GLU A 214 5.78 14.27 -7.39
C GLU A 214 6.30 14.11 -8.83
N MET A 215 6.71 12.89 -9.20
CA MET A 215 7.10 12.59 -10.59
C MET A 215 5.95 12.84 -11.56
N ILE A 216 4.71 12.62 -11.17
CA ILE A 216 3.54 12.90 -12.01
C ILE A 216 3.51 14.38 -12.42
N GLU A 217 3.66 15.27 -11.45
CA GLU A 217 3.68 16.71 -11.69
C GLU A 217 4.86 17.11 -12.59
N GLU A 218 6.04 16.58 -12.27
CA GLU A 218 7.27 16.90 -13.03
C GLU A 218 7.18 16.42 -14.49
N VAL A 219 6.72 15.22 -14.71
CA VAL A 219 6.68 14.62 -16.05
C VAL A 219 5.46 15.10 -16.84
N LEU A 220 4.25 14.97 -16.28
CA LEU A 220 3.03 15.27 -17.03
C LEU A 220 2.86 16.76 -17.25
N VAL A 221 2.92 17.55 -16.18
CA VAL A 221 2.61 18.97 -16.28
C VAL A 221 3.78 19.75 -16.89
N LYS A 222 5.00 19.57 -16.34
CA LYS A 222 6.12 20.41 -16.75
C LYS A 222 6.82 19.95 -18.03
N ARG A 223 6.95 18.63 -18.28
CA ARG A 223 7.66 18.13 -19.45
C ARG A 223 6.74 17.84 -20.63
N MET A 224 5.60 17.21 -20.38
CA MET A 224 4.65 16.83 -21.44
C MET A 224 3.59 17.91 -21.69
N ASN A 225 3.47 18.92 -20.81
CA ASN A 225 2.46 19.98 -20.87
C ASN A 225 1.02 19.43 -20.93
N VAL A 226 0.78 18.31 -20.24
CA VAL A 226 -0.53 17.66 -20.13
C VAL A 226 -1.16 18.07 -18.81
N SER A 227 -2.37 18.61 -18.85
CA SER A 227 -3.10 18.97 -17.62
C SER A 227 -3.65 17.72 -16.94
N ARG A 228 -3.75 17.75 -15.60
CA ARG A 228 -4.17 16.59 -14.80
C ARG A 228 -5.55 16.05 -15.18
N ASP A 229 -6.46 16.93 -15.53
CA ASP A 229 -7.82 16.61 -15.96
C ASP A 229 -7.91 15.86 -17.29
N GLN A 230 -6.86 15.93 -18.10
CA GLN A 230 -6.74 15.20 -19.36
C GLN A 230 -6.22 13.78 -19.17
N VAL A 231 -5.62 13.46 -18.02
CA VAL A 231 -5.02 12.16 -17.74
C VAL A 231 -6.10 11.16 -17.32
N LYS A 232 -6.30 10.13 -18.15
CA LYS A 232 -7.24 9.03 -17.81
C LYS A 232 -6.54 7.84 -17.17
N ARG A 233 -5.28 7.61 -17.49
CA ARG A 233 -4.53 6.45 -17.01
C ARG A 233 -3.03 6.71 -17.07
N ILE A 234 -2.34 6.24 -16.06
CA ILE A 234 -0.89 6.21 -16.01
C ILE A 234 -0.44 4.76 -15.89
N LYS A 235 0.51 4.36 -16.73
CA LYS A 235 1.25 3.12 -16.57
C LYS A 235 2.73 3.48 -16.46
N ALA A 236 3.34 3.13 -15.35
CA ALA A 236 4.76 3.27 -15.13
C ALA A 236 5.40 1.89 -15.14
N HIS A 237 6.18 1.60 -16.16
CA HIS A 237 6.95 0.37 -16.31
C HIS A 237 8.34 0.76 -16.80
N ASP A 238 8.88 0.11 -17.80
CA ASP A 238 10.14 0.50 -18.45
C ASP A 238 10.02 1.88 -19.16
N LEU A 239 8.80 2.22 -19.54
CA LEU A 239 8.40 3.51 -20.11
C LEU A 239 7.17 4.05 -19.37
N LEU A 240 7.12 5.37 -19.20
CA LEU A 240 5.91 6.03 -18.69
C LEU A 240 4.90 6.16 -19.84
N GLU A 241 3.81 5.41 -19.76
CA GLU A 241 2.69 5.53 -20.69
C GLU A 241 1.56 6.33 -20.04
N VAL A 242 1.17 7.42 -20.68
CA VAL A 242 0.05 8.27 -20.25
C VAL A 242 -1.03 8.18 -21.31
N ALA A 243 -2.24 7.81 -20.90
CA ALA A 243 -3.41 7.85 -21.77
C ALA A 243 -4.19 9.13 -21.52
N GLU A 244 -4.27 9.98 -22.50
CA GLU A 244 -5.16 11.13 -22.57
C GLU A 244 -6.51 10.76 -23.19
N GLY A 245 -7.49 11.68 -23.07
CA GLY A 245 -8.81 11.50 -23.66
C GLY A 245 -8.83 11.33 -25.19
N LEU A 246 -7.76 11.69 -25.87
CA LEU A 246 -7.64 11.73 -27.34
C LEU A 246 -6.39 11.02 -27.91
N GLY A 247 -5.54 10.41 -27.10
CA GLY A 247 -4.33 9.72 -27.59
C GLY A 247 -3.49 9.07 -26.53
N ASN A 248 -2.53 8.26 -26.97
CA ASN A 248 -1.50 7.67 -26.11
C ASN A 248 -0.18 8.42 -26.36
N PHE A 249 0.45 8.92 -25.31
CA PHE A 249 1.79 9.48 -25.36
C PHE A 249 2.80 8.54 -24.68
N LEU A 250 3.94 8.36 -25.34
CA LEU A 250 5.08 7.64 -24.79
C LEU A 250 6.16 8.65 -24.45
N ALA A 251 6.59 8.68 -23.20
CA ALA A 251 7.74 9.45 -22.76
C ALA A 251 8.89 8.48 -22.48
N GLY A 252 9.95 8.60 -23.24
CA GLY A 252 11.20 7.85 -23.10
C GLY A 252 12.17 8.50 -22.09
#